data_480020dce32b393d65c49e0fb70bec24
#
_entry.id   480020dce32b393d65c49e0fb70bec24
#
_cell.length_a   1.000
_cell.length_b   1.000
_cell.length_c   1.000
_cell.angle_alpha   90.00
_cell.angle_beta   90.00
_cell.angle_gamma   90.00
#
_symmetry.space_group_name_H-M   'P 1'
#
loop_
_entity.id
_entity.type
_entity.pdbx_description
1 polymer ?
#
loop_
_entity_poly.entity_id
_entity_poly.type
_entity_poly.pdbx_seq_one_letter_code
_entity_poly.pdbx_strand_id
1 'polypeptide(L)'
;MKARMMKMMGWMVVLISMMSLTSCEVEFRTWYEEEHIGHYEETRALCSRTWEESWYDNGVRYTQRLDFYNNNTGKDYLRIEYRSGYVEEEVYYFDWKWDGKHSIRMDYGYLDFSFLESIWLKDNTLTGYLDNVEVCFKGRL
;
A
#
# COMPACT_ATOMS: atom_id res chain seq x y z
N MET A 1 -1.70 9.37 12.67
CA MET A 1 -0.79 10.49 12.41
C MET A 1 0.59 10.06 11.96
N LYS A 2 1.27 9.16 12.66
CA LYS A 2 2.60 8.68 12.24
C LYS A 2 2.58 7.98 10.88
N ALA A 3 1.55 7.20 10.58
CA ALA A 3 1.39 6.57 9.27
C ALA A 3 1.33 7.58 8.12
N ARG A 4 0.69 8.74 8.32
CA ARG A 4 0.66 9.82 7.34
C ARG A 4 2.01 10.51 7.17
N MET A 5 2.74 10.72 8.25
CA MET A 5 4.08 11.32 8.18
C MET A 5 5.04 10.41 7.41
N MET A 6 4.93 9.10 7.56
CA MET A 6 5.72 8.12 6.82
C MET A 6 5.37 8.11 5.33
N LYS A 7 4.09 8.27 4.99
CA LYS A 7 3.64 8.41 3.61
C LYS A 7 4.12 9.71 2.98
N MET A 8 4.21 10.78 3.75
CA MET A 8 4.83 12.03 3.29
C MET A 8 6.33 11.91 3.07
N MET A 9 7.03 11.11 3.89
CA MET A 9 8.42 10.76 3.64
C MET A 9 8.57 9.88 2.40
N GLY A 10 7.63 8.98 2.16
CA GLY A 10 7.51 8.22 0.91
C GLY A 10 7.34 9.13 -0.31
N TRP A 11 6.75 10.29 -0.14
CA TRP A 11 6.57 11.27 -1.22
C TRP A 11 7.90 11.83 -1.73
N MET A 12 8.81 12.13 -0.82
CA MET A 12 10.17 12.55 -1.20
C MET A 12 10.95 11.45 -1.90
N VAL A 13 10.72 10.20 -1.52
CA VAL A 13 11.36 9.04 -2.15
C VAL A 13 10.80 8.78 -3.54
N VAL A 14 9.51 9.01 -3.77
CA VAL A 14 8.88 8.86 -5.09
C VAL A 14 9.49 9.81 -6.12
N LEU A 15 9.83 11.04 -5.72
CA LEU A 15 10.52 11.98 -6.61
C LEU A 15 11.91 11.50 -7.02
N ILE A 16 12.57 10.73 -6.17
CA ILE A 16 13.90 10.16 -6.44
C ILE A 16 13.76 8.81 -7.16
N SER A 17 12.74 8.03 -6.85
CA SER A 17 12.52 6.70 -7.43
C SER A 17 11.90 6.74 -8.83
N MET A 18 11.42 7.88 -9.30
CA MET A 18 10.99 8.01 -10.69
C MET A 18 12.12 7.69 -11.70
N MET A 19 13.37 7.65 -11.23
CA MET A 19 14.50 7.23 -12.06
C MET A 19 14.86 5.74 -11.92
N SER A 20 14.25 5.00 -10.99
CA SER A 20 14.57 3.59 -10.76
C SER A 20 13.39 2.64 -10.95
N LEU A 21 12.39 3.05 -11.70
CA LEU A 21 11.14 2.31 -11.96
C LEU A 21 11.34 1.07 -12.82
N THR A 22 12.09 0.11 -12.33
CA THR A 22 12.23 -1.17 -13.03
C THR A 22 11.39 -2.29 -12.41
N SER A 23 10.76 -2.09 -11.24
CA SER A 23 10.08 -3.18 -10.53
C SER A 23 8.56 -3.22 -10.70
N CYS A 24 7.93 -2.12 -11.09
CA CYS A 24 6.51 -2.09 -11.39
C CYS A 24 6.30 -1.57 -12.81
N GLU A 25 6.18 -2.49 -13.76
CA GLU A 25 5.70 -2.14 -15.08
C GLU A 25 4.23 -1.75 -14.97
N VAL A 26 3.95 -0.48 -15.16
CA VAL A 26 2.58 -0.01 -15.29
C VAL A 26 2.10 -0.40 -16.66
N GLU A 27 1.48 -1.55 -16.77
CA GLU A 27 0.71 -1.86 -17.96
C GLU A 27 -0.52 -0.97 -17.99
N PHE A 28 -0.58 -0.08 -18.96
CA PHE A 28 -1.80 0.64 -19.30
C PHE A 28 -2.85 -0.37 -19.74
N ARG A 29 -3.73 -0.75 -18.83
CA ARG A 29 -4.91 -1.52 -19.19
C ARG A 29 -6.14 -0.61 -19.15
N THR A 30 -6.97 -0.82 -20.13
CA THR A 30 -8.27 -0.20 -20.19
C THR A 30 -9.17 -0.82 -19.14
N TRP A 31 -9.63 -0.03 -18.22
CA TRP A 31 -10.48 -0.39 -17.07
C TRP A 31 -11.91 -0.80 -17.46
N TYR A 32 -12.17 -1.03 -18.74
CA TYR A 32 -13.53 -1.14 -19.27
C TYR A 32 -14.22 -2.48 -19.10
N GLU A 33 -13.49 -3.52 -18.75
CA GLU A 33 -14.04 -4.88 -18.83
C GLU A 33 -14.55 -5.47 -17.53
N GLU A 34 -14.35 -4.81 -16.40
CA GLU A 34 -14.69 -5.38 -15.09
C GLU A 34 -15.91 -4.75 -14.41
N GLU A 35 -16.80 -4.14 -15.16
CA GLU A 35 -18.00 -3.48 -14.60
C GLU A 35 -18.98 -4.43 -13.87
N HIS A 36 -18.81 -5.73 -13.99
CA HIS A 36 -19.82 -6.70 -13.56
C HIS A 36 -19.45 -7.55 -12.36
N ILE A 37 -18.22 -7.45 -11.89
CA ILE A 37 -17.79 -8.25 -10.74
C ILE A 37 -17.80 -7.31 -9.53
N GLY A 38 -18.70 -7.61 -8.57
CA GLY A 38 -18.62 -6.94 -7.27
C GLY A 38 -17.22 -7.18 -6.67
N HIS A 39 -16.88 -6.49 -5.60
CA HIS A 39 -15.56 -6.57 -4.96
C HIS A 39 -15.20 -7.94 -4.35
N TYR A 40 -15.96 -8.98 -4.65
CA TYR A 40 -15.76 -10.31 -4.05
C TYR A 40 -14.40 -10.92 -4.38
N GLU A 41 -14.05 -10.97 -5.68
CA GLU A 41 -12.78 -11.55 -6.11
C GLU A 41 -11.59 -10.67 -5.71
N GLU A 42 -11.74 -9.37 -5.80
CA GLU A 42 -10.71 -8.42 -5.39
C GLU A 42 -10.49 -8.46 -3.87
N THR A 43 -11.56 -8.53 -3.10
CA THR A 43 -11.48 -8.70 -1.63
C THR A 43 -10.77 -10.00 -1.28
N ARG A 44 -11.12 -11.08 -1.95
CA ARG A 44 -10.50 -12.38 -1.75
C ARG A 44 -9.00 -12.34 -2.06
N ALA A 45 -8.63 -11.74 -3.17
CA ALA A 45 -7.23 -11.57 -3.55
C ALA A 45 -6.48 -10.67 -2.56
N LEU A 46 -7.08 -9.55 -2.20
CA LEU A 46 -6.51 -8.58 -1.26
C LEU A 46 -6.26 -9.19 0.12
N CYS A 47 -7.20 -9.97 0.63
CA CYS A 47 -7.13 -10.59 1.96
C CYS A 47 -6.30 -11.88 2.00
N SER A 48 -5.85 -12.39 0.86
CA SER A 48 -5.14 -13.67 0.78
C SER A 48 -3.65 -13.58 1.12
N ARG A 49 -3.09 -12.39 1.21
CA ARG A 49 -1.65 -12.15 1.34
C ARG A 49 -1.34 -10.94 2.18
N THR A 50 -0.11 -10.89 2.66
CA THR A 50 0.53 -9.67 3.16
C THR A 50 1.14 -8.92 1.96
N TRP A 51 0.91 -7.64 1.88
CA TRP A 51 1.42 -6.77 0.83
C TRP A 51 2.62 -5.98 1.33
N GLU A 52 3.78 -6.17 0.72
CA GLU A 52 5.04 -5.60 1.19
C GLU A 52 5.71 -4.73 0.14
N GLU A 53 6.20 -3.58 0.57
CA GLU A 53 7.04 -2.68 -0.22
C GLU A 53 8.23 -2.22 0.61
N SER A 54 9.40 -2.09 -0.01
CA SER A 54 10.60 -1.54 0.64
C SER A 54 11.21 -0.44 -0.20
N TRP A 55 11.75 0.57 0.45
CA TRP A 55 12.48 1.67 -0.22
C TRP A 55 13.57 2.21 0.67
N TYR A 56 14.47 2.98 0.06
CA TYR A 56 15.55 3.67 0.76
C TYR A 56 15.36 5.18 0.67
N ASP A 57 15.65 5.86 1.77
CA ASP A 57 15.73 7.31 1.85
C ASP A 57 16.90 7.70 2.75
N ASN A 58 17.88 8.47 2.19
CA ASN A 58 19.11 8.84 2.90
C ASN A 58 19.84 7.66 3.55
N GLY A 59 19.84 6.50 2.90
CA GLY A 59 20.47 5.28 3.39
C GLY A 59 19.71 4.57 4.52
N VAL A 60 18.54 5.06 4.86
CA VAL A 60 17.61 4.39 5.78
C VAL A 60 16.66 3.52 4.97
N ARG A 61 16.54 2.26 5.35
CA ARG A 61 15.63 1.32 4.70
C ARG A 61 14.30 1.30 5.40
N TYR A 62 13.25 1.49 4.63
CA TYR A 62 11.86 1.39 5.08
C TYR A 62 11.23 0.15 4.47
N THR A 63 10.48 -0.60 5.27
CA THR A 63 9.66 -1.71 4.80
C THR A 63 8.26 -1.54 5.36
N GLN A 64 7.27 -1.45 4.47
CA GLN A 64 5.86 -1.37 4.84
C GLN A 64 5.18 -2.67 4.46
N ARG A 65 4.31 -3.18 5.35
CA ARG A 65 3.45 -4.33 5.12
C ARG A 65 2.02 -3.98 5.45
N LEU A 66 1.13 -4.27 4.52
CA LEU A 66 -0.31 -4.12 4.71
C LEU A 66 -0.97 -5.48 4.71
N ASP A 67 -1.74 -5.75 5.75
CA ASP A 67 -2.64 -6.90 5.84
C ASP A 67 -4.09 -6.41 5.82
N PHE A 68 -4.89 -6.99 4.95
CA PHE A 68 -6.32 -6.75 4.87
C PHE A 68 -7.04 -8.02 5.29
N TYR A 69 -7.99 -7.91 6.22
CA TYR A 69 -8.75 -9.05 6.73
C TYR A 69 -10.20 -8.98 6.27
N ASN A 70 -10.82 -10.14 6.10
CA ASN A 70 -12.20 -10.27 5.63
C ASN A 70 -13.25 -9.62 6.55
N ASN A 71 -12.90 -9.36 7.80
CA ASN A 71 -13.77 -8.66 8.76
C ASN A 71 -13.69 -7.14 8.64
N ASN A 72 -13.14 -6.63 7.55
CA ASN A 72 -12.96 -5.20 7.29
C ASN A 72 -12.01 -4.48 8.26
N THR A 73 -11.10 -5.23 8.86
CA THR A 73 -9.97 -4.67 9.62
C THR A 73 -8.67 -4.91 8.88
N GLY A 74 -7.62 -4.24 9.29
CA GLY A 74 -6.31 -4.41 8.71
C GLY A 74 -5.20 -3.98 9.64
N LYS A 75 -3.98 -4.22 9.18
CA LYS A 75 -2.75 -3.93 9.93
C LYS A 75 -1.75 -3.28 8.98
N ASP A 76 -1.17 -2.19 9.43
CA ASP A 76 -0.11 -1.45 8.76
C ASP A 76 1.15 -1.55 9.62
N TYR A 77 2.12 -2.29 9.13
CA TYR A 77 3.40 -2.49 9.80
C TYR A 77 4.48 -1.72 9.06
N LEU A 78 5.29 -0.98 9.81
CA LEU A 78 6.47 -0.28 9.28
C LEU A 78 7.72 -0.71 10.03
N ARG A 79 8.75 -1.08 9.29
CA ARG A 79 10.09 -1.34 9.79
C ARG A 79 11.05 -0.30 9.23
N ILE A 80 11.83 0.31 10.10
CA ILE A 80 12.84 1.31 9.75
C ILE A 80 14.21 0.78 10.17
N GLU A 81 15.11 0.62 9.21
CA GLU A 81 16.47 0.16 9.44
C GLU A 81 17.43 1.33 9.19
N TYR A 82 17.98 1.86 10.27
CA TYR A 82 18.91 2.99 10.22
C TYR A 82 20.31 2.55 9.81
N ARG A 83 21.13 3.48 9.33
CA ARG A 83 22.52 3.21 8.93
C ARG A 83 23.37 2.64 10.07
N SER A 84 23.06 2.99 11.31
CA SER A 84 23.73 2.48 12.51
C SER A 84 23.46 1.01 12.81
N GLY A 85 22.51 0.38 12.09
CA GLY A 85 22.00 -0.94 12.38
C GLY A 85 20.85 -0.97 13.38
N TYR A 86 20.49 0.19 13.94
CA TYR A 86 19.30 0.29 14.79
C TYR A 86 18.04 0.03 13.96
N VAL A 87 17.11 -0.73 14.53
CA VAL A 87 15.83 -1.07 13.90
C VAL A 87 14.69 -0.56 14.76
N GLU A 88 13.75 0.12 14.15
CA GLU A 88 12.51 0.58 14.76
C GLU A 88 11.33 -0.08 14.04
N GLU A 89 10.33 -0.50 14.81
CA GLU A 89 9.12 -1.13 14.27
C GLU A 89 7.90 -0.41 14.80
N GLU A 90 6.93 -0.15 13.94
CA GLU A 90 5.67 0.48 14.28
C GLU A 90 4.52 -0.33 13.68
N VAL A 91 3.43 -0.47 14.43
CA VAL A 91 2.23 -1.18 14.00
C VAL A 91 1.02 -0.28 14.20
N TYR A 92 0.22 -0.14 13.17
CA TYR A 92 -1.03 0.58 13.18
C TYR A 92 -2.16 -0.34 12.72
N TYR A 93 -3.30 -0.23 13.37
CA TYR A 93 -4.50 -0.97 12.98
C TYR A 93 -5.48 -0.02 12.31
N PHE A 94 -6.21 -0.52 11.34
CA PHE A 94 -7.22 0.26 10.62
C PHE A 94 -8.45 -0.58 10.32
N ASP A 95 -9.58 0.09 10.14
CA ASP A 95 -10.75 -0.47 9.50
C ASP A 95 -10.72 -0.08 8.03
N TRP A 96 -11.22 -0.92 7.17
CA TRP A 96 -11.21 -0.63 5.74
C TRP A 96 -12.52 -0.99 5.06
N LYS A 97 -12.81 -0.30 4.00
CA LYS A 97 -13.94 -0.60 3.12
C LYS A 97 -13.62 -0.14 1.70
N TRP A 98 -14.28 -0.77 0.75
CA TRP A 98 -14.27 -0.27 -0.62
C TRP A 98 -14.99 1.07 -0.68
N ASP A 99 -14.38 2.02 -1.37
CA ASP A 99 -14.91 3.36 -1.60
C ASP A 99 -14.92 3.62 -3.13
N GLY A 100 -15.82 2.92 -3.82
CA GLY A 100 -15.86 2.86 -5.27
C GLY A 100 -15.29 1.56 -5.83
N LYS A 101 -15.12 1.50 -7.16
CA LYS A 101 -14.69 0.27 -7.85
C LYS A 101 -13.24 -0.11 -7.58
N HIS A 102 -12.37 0.88 -7.50
CA HIS A 102 -10.92 0.67 -7.44
C HIS A 102 -10.25 1.45 -6.32
N SER A 103 -11.01 1.78 -5.29
CA SER A 103 -10.50 2.56 -4.16
C SER A 103 -10.90 1.94 -2.84
N ILE A 104 -10.00 2.03 -1.87
CA ILE A 104 -10.22 1.59 -0.49
C ILE A 104 -10.00 2.79 0.43
N ARG A 105 -10.91 2.96 1.38
CA ARG A 105 -10.74 3.88 2.50
C ARG A 105 -10.25 3.10 3.71
N MET A 106 -9.18 3.58 4.31
CA MET A 106 -8.56 3.01 5.51
C MET A 106 -8.74 3.99 6.67
N ASP A 107 -9.38 3.58 7.74
CA ASP A 107 -9.68 4.38 8.91
C ASP A 107 -8.79 3.93 10.08
N TYR A 108 -7.86 4.80 10.48
CA TYR A 108 -6.94 4.57 11.60
C TYR A 108 -7.47 5.09 12.94
N GLY A 109 -8.68 5.64 12.96
CA GLY A 109 -9.27 6.28 14.13
C GLY A 109 -8.95 7.77 14.24
N TYR A 110 -9.65 8.48 15.10
CA TYR A 110 -9.45 9.92 15.37
C TYR A 110 -9.46 10.80 14.11
N LEU A 111 -10.34 10.50 13.15
CA LEU A 111 -10.43 11.20 11.87
C LEU A 111 -9.15 11.09 11.03
N ASP A 112 -8.34 10.06 11.26
CA ASP A 112 -7.15 9.76 10.48
C ASP A 112 -7.51 8.70 9.42
N PHE A 113 -7.68 9.17 8.19
CA PHE A 113 -8.03 8.33 7.05
C PHE A 113 -6.90 8.28 6.04
N SER A 114 -6.77 7.14 5.39
CA SER A 114 -5.96 6.99 4.20
C SER A 114 -6.79 6.43 3.07
N PHE A 115 -6.43 6.80 1.86
CA PHE A 115 -7.09 6.31 0.65
C PHE A 115 -6.08 5.59 -0.22
N LEU A 116 -6.41 4.37 -0.58
CA LEU A 116 -5.69 3.60 -1.58
C LEU A 116 -6.54 3.61 -2.85
N GLU A 117 -6.09 4.34 -3.86
CA GLU A 117 -6.85 4.64 -5.07
C GLU A 117 -6.22 3.99 -6.29
N SER A 118 -7.03 3.84 -7.34
CA SER A 118 -6.59 3.24 -8.61
C SER A 118 -5.94 1.87 -8.41
N ILE A 119 -6.56 1.06 -7.58
CA ILE A 119 -6.04 -0.25 -7.19
C ILE A 119 -6.04 -1.19 -8.38
N TRP A 120 -4.92 -1.86 -8.57
CA TRP A 120 -4.75 -2.93 -9.52
C TRP A 120 -4.07 -4.12 -8.87
N LEU A 121 -4.75 -5.26 -8.91
CA LEU A 121 -4.25 -6.54 -8.38
C LEU A 121 -3.94 -7.45 -9.56
N LYS A 122 -2.67 -7.74 -9.79
CA LYS A 122 -2.22 -8.60 -10.88
C LYS A 122 -0.91 -9.27 -10.53
N ASP A 123 -0.80 -10.56 -10.84
CA ASP A 123 0.45 -11.32 -10.76
C ASP A 123 1.18 -11.14 -9.42
N ASN A 124 0.45 -11.28 -8.32
CA ASN A 124 1.00 -11.15 -6.98
C ASN A 124 1.51 -9.73 -6.66
N THR A 125 0.95 -8.73 -7.32
CA THR A 125 1.31 -7.32 -7.14
C THR A 125 0.06 -6.49 -6.87
N LEU A 126 0.15 -5.58 -5.91
CA LEU A 126 -0.85 -4.57 -5.62
C LEU A 126 -0.26 -3.21 -5.94
N THR A 127 -0.79 -2.56 -6.96
CA THR A 127 -0.40 -1.20 -7.35
C THR A 127 -1.54 -0.22 -7.12
N GLY A 128 -1.21 1.04 -7.00
CA GLY A 128 -2.16 2.12 -6.83
C GLY A 128 -1.50 3.36 -6.28
N TYR A 129 -2.31 4.24 -5.72
CA TYR A 129 -1.87 5.46 -5.07
C TYR A 129 -2.36 5.47 -3.62
N LEU A 130 -1.43 5.47 -2.70
CA LEU A 130 -1.71 5.56 -1.27
C LEU A 130 -1.50 7.01 -0.83
N ASP A 131 -2.60 7.70 -0.51
CA ASP A 131 -2.61 9.13 -0.22
C ASP A 131 -1.84 9.95 -1.27
N ASN A 132 -2.14 9.71 -2.55
CA ASN A 132 -1.54 10.32 -3.74
C ASN A 132 -0.08 9.95 -4.00
N VAL A 133 0.47 8.97 -3.30
CA VAL A 133 1.80 8.43 -3.55
C VAL A 133 1.69 7.09 -4.27
N GLU A 134 2.35 6.95 -5.41
CA GLU A 134 2.38 5.69 -6.14
C GLU A 134 3.03 4.60 -5.30
N VAL A 135 2.37 3.45 -5.23
CA VAL A 135 2.85 2.30 -4.46
C VAL A 135 2.83 1.03 -5.31
N CYS A 136 3.75 0.14 -5.01
CA CYS A 136 3.84 -1.18 -5.63
C CYS A 136 4.21 -2.21 -4.57
N PHE A 137 3.20 -2.87 -4.05
CA PHE A 137 3.37 -3.90 -3.05
C PHE A 137 3.48 -5.27 -3.72
N LYS A 138 4.37 -6.09 -3.20
CA LYS A 138 4.47 -7.52 -3.56
C LYS A 138 3.72 -8.35 -2.54
N GLY A 139 2.93 -9.31 -3.04
CA GLY A 139 2.21 -10.24 -2.18
C GLY A 139 3.14 -11.29 -1.58
N ARG A 140 2.94 -11.55 -0.30
CA ARG A 140 3.62 -12.62 0.44
C ARG A 140 2.58 -13.50 1.13
N LEU A 141 2.81 -14.78 1.07
CA LEU A 141 1.97 -15.78 1.73
C LEU A 141 2.32 -15.91 3.22
#